data_53d2ba1ca1c3c90d835d98305fdc306b
#
_entry.id   53d2ba1ca1c3c90d835d98305fdc306b
#
_cell.length_a   1.000
_cell.length_b   1.000
_cell.length_c   1.000
_cell.angle_alpha   90.00
_cell.angle_beta   90.00
_cell.angle_gamma   90.00
#
_symmetry.space_group_name_H-M   'P 1'
#
loop_
_entity.id
_entity.type
_entity.pdbx_description
1 polymer ?
#
loop_
_entity_poly.entity_id
_entity_poly.type
_entity_poly.pdbx_seq_one_letter_code
_entity_poly.pdbx_strand_id
1 'polypeptide(L)'
;PLPLWIFLVVTFFGYLLFTFAMAKQFPNHDYYFIDTYFLPVLFLLIMLLNVLPKINNYKYGIVFLSLSVIFVSVMLKDINETQKLRRRNYWGAASERTIRNYRDSEQFLDSIGVSKESKILTLWAYPQNTPFILMNRKGFTVMKYDKDLVDTAMTFDYDYVIVENEVYKKEKDAWKYVFEELDYHSDNGKITLFVKKE
;
A
#
# COMPACT_ATOMS: atom_id res chain seq x y z
N PRO A 1 38.70 -3.62 -17.92
CA PRO A 1 39.29 -2.40 -17.43
C PRO A 1 39.07 -2.26 -15.92
N LEU A 2 40.11 -1.86 -15.20
CA LEU A 2 40.07 -1.68 -13.74
C LEU A 2 38.88 -0.83 -13.23
N PRO A 3 38.52 0.26 -13.93
CA PRO A 3 37.40 1.10 -13.50
C PRO A 3 36.05 0.39 -13.38
N LEU A 4 35.73 -0.55 -14.28
CA LEU A 4 34.48 -1.29 -14.26
C LEU A 4 34.41 -2.21 -13.04
N TRP A 5 35.47 -2.91 -12.72
CA TRP A 5 35.53 -3.79 -11.56
C TRP A 5 35.40 -3.01 -10.23
N ILE A 6 36.07 -1.86 -10.13
CA ILE A 6 35.94 -0.98 -8.96
C ILE A 6 34.49 -0.53 -8.81
N PHE A 7 33.87 -0.07 -9.89
CA PHE A 7 32.47 0.33 -9.89
C PHE A 7 31.54 -0.80 -9.41
N LEU A 8 31.69 -2.01 -9.95
CA LEU A 8 30.89 -3.17 -9.57
C LEU A 8 31.07 -3.54 -8.09
N VAL A 9 32.28 -3.52 -7.58
CA VAL A 9 32.61 -3.83 -6.19
C VAL A 9 31.97 -2.78 -5.26
N VAL A 10 32.14 -1.49 -5.54
CA VAL A 10 31.56 -0.39 -4.73
C VAL A 10 30.04 -0.47 -4.74
N THR A 11 29.44 -0.70 -5.91
CA THR A 11 27.97 -0.83 -6.02
C THR A 11 27.46 -2.04 -5.24
N PHE A 12 28.14 -3.18 -5.31
CA PHE A 12 27.76 -4.38 -4.56
C PHE A 12 27.81 -4.16 -3.04
N PHE A 13 28.90 -3.60 -2.54
CA PHE A 13 29.02 -3.30 -1.11
C PHE A 13 28.05 -2.21 -0.67
N GLY A 14 27.80 -1.18 -1.47
CA GLY A 14 26.79 -0.17 -1.23
C GLY A 14 25.40 -0.77 -1.13
N TYR A 15 25.06 -1.69 -2.03
CA TYR A 15 23.80 -2.45 -2.02
C TYR A 15 23.65 -3.28 -0.74
N LEU A 16 24.68 -4.02 -0.34
CA LEU A 16 24.66 -4.80 0.89
C LEU A 16 24.45 -3.91 2.12
N LEU A 17 25.21 -2.82 2.24
CA LEU A 17 25.08 -1.87 3.33
C LEU A 17 23.68 -1.29 3.40
N PHE A 18 23.11 -0.86 2.29
CA PHE A 18 21.73 -0.36 2.22
C PHE A 18 20.74 -1.44 2.67
N THR A 19 20.86 -2.66 2.16
CA THR A 19 19.99 -3.78 2.51
C THR A 19 20.01 -4.08 4.01
N PHE A 20 21.20 -4.10 4.62
CA PHE A 20 21.31 -4.30 6.07
C PHE A 20 20.77 -3.13 6.88
N ALA A 21 21.04 -1.89 6.47
CA ALA A 21 20.54 -0.69 7.15
C ALA A 21 19.00 -0.62 7.11
N MET A 22 18.40 -1.02 6.00
CA MET A 22 16.94 -0.93 5.77
C MET A 22 16.20 -2.23 6.11
N ALA A 23 16.87 -3.30 6.53
CA ALA A 23 16.29 -4.62 6.73
C ALA A 23 15.02 -4.62 7.63
N LYS A 24 14.99 -3.77 8.67
CA LYS A 24 13.84 -3.62 9.56
C LYS A 24 12.66 -2.88 8.91
N GLN A 25 12.90 -2.09 7.89
CA GLN A 25 11.86 -1.29 7.21
C GLN A 25 11.23 -2.02 6.03
N PHE A 26 11.93 -2.95 5.40
CA PHE A 26 11.44 -3.69 4.24
C PHE A 26 10.07 -4.38 4.42
N PRO A 27 9.73 -5.00 5.57
CA PRO A 27 8.42 -5.58 5.75
C PRO A 27 7.26 -4.59 5.68
N ASN A 28 7.54 -3.31 6.04
CA ASN A 28 6.54 -2.25 6.10
C ASN A 28 6.53 -1.34 4.87
N HIS A 29 7.61 -1.36 4.08
CA HIS A 29 7.85 -0.43 2.97
C HIS A 29 8.42 -1.19 1.77
N ASP A 30 7.58 -2.00 1.14
CA ASP A 30 7.94 -2.86 0.01
C ASP A 30 8.39 -2.11 -1.25
N TYR A 31 8.04 -0.83 -1.39
CA TYR A 31 8.51 0.02 -2.48
C TYR A 31 10.04 0.22 -2.46
N TYR A 32 10.70 0.09 -1.32
CA TYR A 32 12.18 0.09 -1.27
C TYR A 32 12.80 -1.10 -2.00
N PHE A 33 12.07 -2.20 -2.15
CA PHE A 33 12.55 -3.34 -2.94
C PHE A 33 12.65 -3.01 -4.42
N ILE A 34 11.76 -2.20 -4.97
CA ILE A 34 11.75 -1.86 -6.40
C ILE A 34 13.06 -1.17 -6.76
N ASP A 35 13.46 -0.17 -5.98
CA ASP A 35 14.70 0.57 -6.20
C ASP A 35 15.95 -0.30 -5.94
N THR A 36 15.84 -1.21 -4.97
CA THR A 36 16.96 -2.08 -4.59
C THR A 36 17.19 -3.21 -5.60
N TYR A 37 16.13 -3.75 -6.22
CA TYR A 37 16.25 -4.80 -7.24
C TYR A 37 16.90 -4.32 -8.54
N PHE A 38 16.83 -3.04 -8.84
CA PHE A 38 17.46 -2.50 -10.02
C PHE A 38 18.99 -2.75 -10.05
N LEU A 39 19.66 -2.63 -8.92
CA LEU A 39 21.10 -2.80 -8.82
C LEU A 39 21.57 -4.26 -9.08
N PRO A 40 21.00 -5.31 -8.45
CA PRO A 40 21.32 -6.70 -8.79
C PRO A 40 21.02 -7.06 -10.24
N VAL A 41 19.91 -6.54 -10.79
CA VAL A 41 19.54 -6.78 -12.20
C VAL A 41 20.56 -6.13 -13.14
N LEU A 42 20.95 -4.88 -12.86
CA LEU A 42 21.99 -4.18 -13.62
C LEU A 42 23.34 -4.90 -13.52
N PHE A 43 23.70 -5.36 -12.33
CA PHE A 43 24.92 -6.14 -12.11
C PHE A 43 24.94 -7.44 -12.91
N LEU A 44 23.84 -8.20 -12.88
CA LEU A 44 23.65 -9.40 -13.69
C LEU A 44 23.74 -9.11 -15.19
N LEU A 45 23.10 -8.04 -15.65
CA LEU A 45 23.16 -7.62 -17.05
C LEU A 45 24.60 -7.30 -17.48
N ILE A 46 25.35 -6.54 -16.69
CA ILE A 46 26.73 -6.20 -16.96
C ILE A 46 27.62 -7.47 -16.97
N MET A 47 27.44 -8.38 -16.01
CA MET A 47 28.10 -9.66 -15.98
C MET A 47 27.80 -10.49 -17.24
N LEU A 48 26.55 -10.60 -17.62
CA LEU A 48 26.12 -11.30 -18.83
C LEU A 48 26.79 -10.73 -20.08
N LEU A 49 26.78 -9.44 -20.27
CA LEU A 49 27.36 -8.76 -21.43
C LEU A 49 28.88 -8.93 -21.50
N ASN A 50 29.57 -9.07 -20.38
CA ASN A 50 31.03 -9.23 -20.33
C ASN A 50 31.49 -10.69 -20.35
N VAL A 51 30.70 -11.62 -19.86
CA VAL A 51 31.06 -13.03 -19.71
C VAL A 51 30.58 -13.85 -20.90
N LEU A 52 29.35 -13.65 -21.38
CA LEU A 52 28.77 -14.43 -22.49
C LEU A 52 29.64 -14.40 -23.78
N PRO A 53 30.17 -13.26 -24.24
CA PRO A 53 31.00 -13.22 -25.44
C PRO A 53 32.33 -14.01 -25.30
N LYS A 54 32.77 -14.29 -24.07
CA LYS A 54 34.01 -15.05 -23.78
C LYS A 54 33.77 -16.55 -23.65
N ILE A 55 32.50 -16.97 -23.57
CA ILE A 55 32.12 -18.39 -23.51
C ILE A 55 32.14 -18.96 -24.93
N ASN A 56 33.33 -19.45 -25.34
CA ASN A 56 33.51 -20.03 -26.65
C ASN A 56 32.82 -21.41 -26.85
N ASN A 57 32.19 -21.93 -25.78
CA ASN A 57 31.48 -23.21 -25.80
C ASN A 57 30.00 -22.97 -25.56
N TYR A 58 29.17 -23.17 -26.61
CA TYR A 58 27.71 -23.00 -26.57
C TYR A 58 27.03 -23.80 -25.45
N LYS A 59 27.62 -24.92 -25.02
CA LYS A 59 27.09 -25.77 -23.93
C LYS A 59 27.00 -24.99 -22.60
N TYR A 60 28.04 -24.22 -22.29
CA TYR A 60 28.03 -23.37 -21.06
C TYR A 60 27.01 -22.23 -21.17
N GLY A 61 26.83 -21.67 -22.36
CA GLY A 61 25.77 -20.68 -22.61
C GLY A 61 24.35 -21.23 -22.38
N ILE A 62 24.12 -22.47 -22.87
CA ILE A 62 22.81 -23.17 -22.64
C ILE A 62 22.61 -23.45 -21.16
N VAL A 63 23.62 -23.98 -20.47
CA VAL A 63 23.51 -24.26 -19.01
C VAL A 63 23.21 -22.97 -18.24
N PHE A 64 23.92 -21.90 -18.53
CA PHE A 64 23.72 -20.61 -17.87
C PHE A 64 22.30 -20.05 -18.13
N LEU A 65 21.85 -20.09 -19.38
CA LEU A 65 20.50 -19.66 -19.76
C LEU A 65 19.43 -20.49 -19.03
N SER A 66 19.60 -21.81 -18.99
CA SER A 66 18.69 -22.72 -18.30
C SER A 66 18.60 -22.43 -16.81
N LEU A 67 19.75 -22.21 -16.14
CA LEU A 67 19.80 -21.84 -14.73
C LEU A 67 19.14 -20.48 -14.47
N SER A 68 19.35 -19.50 -15.37
CA SER A 68 18.70 -18.21 -15.28
C SER A 68 17.17 -18.29 -15.41
N VAL A 69 16.67 -19.10 -16.35
CA VAL A 69 15.23 -19.35 -16.53
C VAL A 69 14.63 -20.03 -15.30
N ILE A 70 15.30 -21.04 -14.73
CA ILE A 70 14.87 -21.71 -13.51
C ILE A 70 14.82 -20.70 -12.35
N PHE A 71 15.88 -19.91 -12.16
CA PHE A 71 15.94 -18.91 -11.11
C PHE A 71 14.81 -17.88 -11.22
N VAL A 72 14.59 -17.30 -12.41
CA VAL A 72 13.49 -16.36 -12.65
C VAL A 72 12.13 -17.01 -12.40
N SER A 73 11.95 -18.26 -12.81
CA SER A 73 10.68 -18.99 -12.59
C SER A 73 10.40 -19.22 -11.11
N VAL A 74 11.42 -19.55 -10.33
CA VAL A 74 11.30 -19.71 -8.86
C VAL A 74 10.95 -18.36 -8.21
N MET A 75 11.65 -17.27 -8.60
CA MET A 75 11.38 -15.94 -8.11
C MET A 75 9.95 -15.46 -8.44
N LEU A 76 9.48 -15.68 -9.67
CA LEU A 76 8.12 -15.34 -10.08
C LEU A 76 7.06 -16.11 -9.29
N LYS A 77 7.31 -17.38 -8.99
CA LYS A 77 6.41 -18.18 -8.14
C LYS A 77 6.35 -17.60 -6.73
N ASP A 78 7.49 -17.31 -6.12
CA ASP A 78 7.58 -16.75 -4.77
C ASP A 78 6.91 -15.38 -4.68
N ILE A 79 7.14 -14.49 -5.66
CA ILE A 79 6.47 -13.19 -5.78
C ILE A 79 4.94 -13.38 -5.86
N ASN A 80 4.46 -14.33 -6.67
CA ASN A 80 3.03 -14.57 -6.83
C ASN A 80 2.39 -15.08 -5.53
N GLU A 81 3.05 -16.00 -4.82
CA GLU A 81 2.57 -16.50 -3.52
C GLU A 81 2.58 -15.36 -2.46
N THR A 82 3.62 -14.55 -2.43
CA THR A 82 3.72 -13.39 -1.54
C THR A 82 2.62 -12.37 -1.84
N GLN A 83 2.33 -12.10 -3.11
CA GLN A 83 1.22 -11.20 -3.50
C GLN A 83 -0.14 -11.77 -3.08
N LYS A 84 -0.36 -13.09 -3.23
CA LYS A 84 -1.58 -13.74 -2.75
C LYS A 84 -1.73 -13.64 -1.23
N LEU A 85 -0.64 -13.85 -0.49
CA LEU A 85 -0.62 -13.69 0.97
C LEU A 85 -0.91 -12.25 1.39
N ARG A 86 -0.33 -11.25 0.72
CA ARG A 86 -0.60 -9.82 0.97
C ARG A 86 -2.05 -9.46 0.73
N ARG A 87 -2.66 -9.98 -0.34
CA ARG A 87 -4.10 -9.77 -0.63
C ARG A 87 -5.01 -10.43 0.41
N ARG A 88 -4.58 -11.54 1.01
CA ARG A 88 -5.31 -12.23 2.08
C ARG A 88 -5.07 -11.61 3.46
N ASN A 89 -3.94 -10.97 3.67
CA ASN A 89 -3.60 -10.32 4.94
C ASN A 89 -4.42 -9.06 5.13
N TYR A 90 -4.73 -8.74 6.40
CA TYR A 90 -5.59 -7.64 6.83
C TYR A 90 -5.28 -6.30 6.14
N TRP A 91 -4.01 -5.94 5.99
CA TRP A 91 -3.60 -4.67 5.39
C TRP A 91 -3.94 -4.56 3.90
N GLY A 92 -3.66 -5.57 3.11
CA GLY A 92 -4.00 -5.60 1.69
C GLY A 92 -5.52 -5.62 1.46
N ALA A 93 -6.23 -6.45 2.23
CA ALA A 93 -7.69 -6.53 2.16
C ALA A 93 -8.37 -5.23 2.59
N ALA A 94 -7.88 -4.56 3.65
CA ALA A 94 -8.40 -3.29 4.10
C ALA A 94 -8.17 -2.17 3.08
N SER A 95 -6.98 -2.10 2.47
CA SER A 95 -6.66 -1.11 1.43
C SER A 95 -7.52 -1.30 0.17
N GLU A 96 -7.64 -2.53 -0.32
CA GLU A 96 -8.47 -2.83 -1.49
C GLU A 96 -9.96 -2.55 -1.22
N ARG A 97 -10.43 -2.84 -0.01
CA ARG A 97 -11.79 -2.52 0.43
C ARG A 97 -12.02 -1.00 0.40
N THR A 98 -11.14 -0.22 1.02
CA THR A 98 -11.24 1.24 1.03
C THR A 98 -11.22 1.81 -0.39
N ILE A 99 -10.29 1.38 -1.26
CA ILE A 99 -10.26 1.82 -2.66
C ILE A 99 -11.59 1.50 -3.37
N ARG A 100 -12.12 0.29 -3.20
CA ARG A 100 -13.38 -0.13 -3.83
C ARG A 100 -14.57 0.69 -3.33
N ASN A 101 -14.63 0.93 -2.01
CA ASN A 101 -15.78 1.59 -1.39
C ASN A 101 -15.77 3.10 -1.63
N TYR A 102 -14.59 3.73 -1.73
CA TYR A 102 -14.47 5.18 -1.95
C TYR A 102 -14.32 5.58 -3.42
N ARG A 103 -14.22 4.65 -4.36
CA ARG A 103 -13.96 4.95 -5.80
C ARG A 103 -14.92 5.99 -6.40
N ASP A 104 -16.21 5.92 -6.06
CA ASP A 104 -17.25 6.79 -6.60
C ASP A 104 -17.74 7.83 -5.57
N SER A 105 -16.96 8.03 -4.50
CA SER A 105 -17.38 8.85 -3.37
C SER A 105 -17.40 10.35 -3.66
N GLU A 106 -16.55 10.87 -4.56
CA GLU A 106 -16.61 12.28 -4.98
C GLU A 106 -17.96 12.60 -5.61
N GLN A 107 -18.38 11.80 -6.59
CA GLN A 107 -19.65 12.00 -7.27
C GLN A 107 -20.85 11.89 -6.32
N PHE A 108 -20.81 10.94 -5.40
CA PHE A 108 -21.83 10.78 -4.38
C PHE A 108 -21.92 12.00 -3.47
N LEU A 109 -20.81 12.48 -2.93
CA LEU A 109 -20.76 13.64 -2.05
C LEU A 109 -21.22 14.92 -2.76
N ASP A 110 -20.81 15.11 -4.01
CA ASP A 110 -21.26 16.22 -4.84
C ASP A 110 -22.79 16.17 -5.08
N SER A 111 -23.35 14.98 -5.31
CA SER A 111 -24.78 14.79 -5.56
C SER A 111 -25.69 15.12 -4.36
N ILE A 112 -25.16 15.00 -3.15
CA ILE A 112 -25.88 15.31 -1.90
C ILE A 112 -25.50 16.69 -1.33
N GLY A 113 -24.73 17.50 -2.09
CA GLY A 113 -24.41 18.88 -1.74
C GLY A 113 -23.31 19.06 -0.70
N VAL A 114 -22.51 18.03 -0.41
CA VAL A 114 -21.34 18.15 0.49
C VAL A 114 -20.26 18.97 -0.18
N SER A 115 -19.90 20.11 0.41
CA SER A 115 -18.88 21.03 -0.15
C SER A 115 -17.52 20.36 -0.28
N LYS A 116 -16.72 20.79 -1.29
CA LYS A 116 -15.32 20.38 -1.44
C LYS A 116 -14.43 20.90 -0.32
N GLU A 117 -14.83 21.94 0.37
CA GLU A 117 -14.14 22.50 1.52
C GLU A 117 -14.52 21.81 2.84
N SER A 118 -15.57 20.98 2.85
CA SER A 118 -15.98 20.22 4.05
C SER A 118 -14.86 19.31 4.53
N LYS A 119 -14.68 19.31 5.84
CA LYS A 119 -13.73 18.44 6.54
C LYS A 119 -14.43 17.14 6.93
N ILE A 120 -13.83 16.04 6.57
CA ILE A 120 -14.41 14.72 6.77
C ILE A 120 -13.55 13.91 7.74
N LEU A 121 -14.17 13.36 8.77
CA LEU A 121 -13.56 12.33 9.60
C LEU A 121 -13.91 10.96 9.02
N THR A 122 -12.91 10.16 8.65
CA THR A 122 -13.12 8.78 8.23
C THR A 122 -12.71 7.82 9.34
N LEU A 123 -13.61 6.90 9.72
CA LEU A 123 -13.33 5.89 10.72
C LEU A 123 -12.96 4.56 10.05
N TRP A 124 -11.81 4.00 10.49
CA TRP A 124 -11.30 2.67 10.13
C TRP A 124 -11.02 2.46 8.64
N ALA A 125 -10.82 3.53 7.89
CA ALA A 125 -10.36 3.45 6.51
C ALA A 125 -8.83 3.30 6.43
N TYR A 126 -8.34 2.53 5.45
CA TYR A 126 -6.92 2.27 5.26
C TYR A 126 -6.57 2.22 3.76
N PRO A 127 -5.45 2.81 3.31
CA PRO A 127 -4.53 3.73 4.02
C PRO A 127 -5.13 5.13 4.24
N GLN A 128 -4.56 5.86 5.19
CA GLN A 128 -5.14 7.11 5.72
C GLN A 128 -5.51 8.17 4.66
N ASN A 129 -4.72 8.34 3.60
CA ASN A 129 -4.94 9.38 2.61
C ASN A 129 -5.84 8.94 1.44
N THR A 130 -6.04 7.64 1.26
CA THR A 130 -6.80 7.11 0.13
C THR A 130 -8.23 7.60 0.09
N PRO A 131 -9.01 7.63 1.19
CA PRO A 131 -10.35 8.19 1.18
C PRO A 131 -10.39 9.62 0.63
N PHE A 132 -9.50 10.50 1.12
CA PHE A 132 -9.50 11.92 0.77
C PHE A 132 -9.13 12.17 -0.69
N ILE A 133 -8.18 11.40 -1.25
CA ILE A 133 -7.86 11.45 -2.68
C ILE A 133 -9.09 11.07 -3.51
N LEU A 134 -9.80 9.99 -3.13
CA LEU A 134 -10.95 9.48 -3.88
C LEU A 134 -12.21 10.33 -3.69
N MET A 135 -12.37 10.99 -2.56
CA MET A 135 -13.47 11.92 -2.28
C MET A 135 -13.21 13.33 -2.80
N ASN A 136 -11.97 13.68 -3.13
CA ASN A 136 -11.54 15.05 -3.40
C ASN A 136 -11.97 16.01 -2.24
N ARG A 137 -11.69 15.63 -1.01
CA ARG A 137 -12.02 16.34 0.23
C ARG A 137 -10.82 16.32 1.18
N LYS A 138 -10.87 17.13 2.22
CA LYS A 138 -9.87 17.17 3.31
C LYS A 138 -10.44 16.55 4.57
N GLY A 139 -9.57 16.15 5.50
CA GLY A 139 -10.05 15.65 6.77
C GLY A 139 -9.05 14.80 7.54
N PHE A 140 -9.59 13.92 8.39
CA PHE A 140 -8.84 13.10 9.32
C PHE A 140 -9.24 11.64 9.17
N THR A 141 -8.30 10.72 9.40
CA THR A 141 -8.58 9.27 9.39
C THR A 141 -8.13 8.61 10.68
N VAL A 142 -9.03 7.86 11.29
CA VAL A 142 -8.70 6.88 12.33
C VAL A 142 -8.62 5.51 11.66
N MET A 143 -7.41 4.93 11.60
CA MET A 143 -7.20 3.63 10.95
C MET A 143 -7.40 2.44 11.88
N LYS A 144 -7.25 2.63 13.19
CA LYS A 144 -7.27 1.56 14.20
C LYS A 144 -8.56 1.57 14.99
N TYR A 145 -8.96 0.39 15.44
CA TYR A 145 -10.04 0.21 16.43
C TYR A 145 -9.50 0.46 17.84
N ASP A 146 -9.09 1.69 18.09
CA ASP A 146 -8.50 2.13 19.36
C ASP A 146 -9.38 3.24 19.93
N LYS A 147 -9.85 3.03 21.17
CA LYS A 147 -10.82 3.92 21.82
C LYS A 147 -10.26 5.33 21.99
N ASP A 148 -9.06 5.47 22.48
CA ASP A 148 -8.46 6.78 22.76
C ASP A 148 -8.22 7.57 21.47
N LEU A 149 -7.88 6.88 20.38
CA LEU A 149 -7.73 7.51 19.07
C LEU A 149 -9.07 7.96 18.49
N VAL A 150 -10.13 7.15 18.64
CA VAL A 150 -11.47 7.52 18.18
C VAL A 150 -12.01 8.67 19.00
N ASP A 151 -11.95 8.58 20.33
CA ASP A 151 -12.42 9.63 21.23
C ASP A 151 -11.71 10.96 20.96
N THR A 152 -10.39 10.92 20.74
CA THR A 152 -9.59 12.10 20.35
C THR A 152 -10.07 12.65 19.01
N ALA A 153 -10.26 11.80 18.00
CA ALA A 153 -10.67 12.23 16.67
C ALA A 153 -12.09 12.84 16.66
N MET A 154 -12.99 12.35 17.50
CA MET A 154 -14.34 12.89 17.65
C MET A 154 -14.36 14.34 18.21
N THR A 155 -13.24 14.80 18.80
CA THR A 155 -13.10 16.20 19.25
C THR A 155 -12.61 17.15 18.16
N PHE A 156 -12.17 16.64 17.00
CA PHE A 156 -11.63 17.46 15.92
C PHE A 156 -12.74 18.32 15.27
N ASP A 157 -12.29 19.35 14.56
CA ASP A 157 -13.15 20.22 13.75
C ASP A 157 -13.40 19.54 12.40
N TYR A 158 -14.54 18.83 12.30
CA TYR A 158 -15.03 18.17 11.10
C TYR A 158 -16.53 18.44 10.91
N ASP A 159 -16.99 18.39 9.66
CA ASP A 159 -18.39 18.60 9.29
C ASP A 159 -19.14 17.27 9.21
N TYR A 160 -18.47 16.22 8.75
CA TYR A 160 -19.06 14.90 8.49
C TYR A 160 -18.17 13.78 8.98
N VAL A 161 -18.81 12.64 9.32
CA VAL A 161 -18.13 11.37 9.57
C VAL A 161 -18.51 10.38 8.49
N ILE A 162 -17.53 9.68 7.93
CA ILE A 162 -17.75 8.60 6.96
C ILE A 162 -17.22 7.28 7.49
N VAL A 163 -18.06 6.24 7.33
CA VAL A 163 -17.70 4.86 7.65
C VAL A 163 -18.05 3.96 6.47
N GLU A 164 -17.19 3.00 6.15
CA GLU A 164 -17.52 1.97 5.18
C GLU A 164 -18.66 1.08 5.68
N ASN A 165 -19.67 0.81 4.86
CA ASN A 165 -20.88 0.09 5.25
C ASN A 165 -20.61 -1.31 5.82
N GLU A 166 -19.62 -2.02 5.25
CA GLU A 166 -19.19 -3.34 5.75
C GLU A 166 -18.65 -3.23 7.19
N VAL A 167 -17.89 -2.17 7.45
CA VAL A 167 -17.30 -1.88 8.76
C VAL A 167 -18.38 -1.43 9.73
N TYR A 168 -19.23 -0.50 9.32
CA TYR A 168 -20.33 -0.03 10.14
C TYR A 168 -21.23 -1.17 10.63
N LYS A 169 -21.64 -2.05 9.73
CA LYS A 169 -22.49 -3.22 10.07
C LYS A 169 -21.84 -4.14 11.09
N LYS A 170 -20.52 -4.29 11.02
CA LYS A 170 -19.76 -5.18 11.91
C LYS A 170 -19.47 -4.54 13.27
N GLU A 171 -19.18 -3.26 13.28
CA GLU A 171 -18.59 -2.57 14.43
C GLU A 171 -19.59 -1.67 15.19
N LYS A 172 -20.77 -1.38 14.64
CA LYS A 172 -21.75 -0.44 15.21
C LYS A 172 -22.12 -0.73 16.66
N ASP A 173 -22.22 -2.02 17.03
CA ASP A 173 -22.63 -2.40 18.38
C ASP A 173 -21.48 -2.22 19.37
N ALA A 174 -20.25 -2.50 18.95
CA ALA A 174 -19.04 -2.29 19.76
C ALA A 174 -18.73 -0.80 19.97
N TRP A 175 -19.08 0.04 18.99
CA TRP A 175 -18.82 1.48 18.98
C TRP A 175 -20.13 2.30 19.08
N LYS A 176 -21.13 1.74 19.72
CA LYS A 176 -22.47 2.34 19.85
C LYS A 176 -22.42 3.78 20.37
N TYR A 177 -21.59 4.06 21.37
CA TYR A 177 -21.43 5.37 21.97
C TYR A 177 -20.97 6.44 20.95
N VAL A 178 -20.13 6.08 19.96
CA VAL A 178 -19.69 6.98 18.89
C VAL A 178 -20.87 7.31 17.98
N PHE A 179 -21.65 6.31 17.57
CA PHE A 179 -22.77 6.49 16.65
C PHE A 179 -24.00 7.12 17.33
N GLU A 180 -24.10 7.07 18.65
CA GLU A 180 -25.13 7.77 19.41
C GLU A 180 -24.94 9.30 19.39
N GLU A 181 -23.72 9.79 19.15
CA GLU A 181 -23.40 11.22 18.97
C GLU A 181 -23.56 11.71 17.53
N LEU A 182 -23.94 10.83 16.61
CA LEU A 182 -24.02 11.12 15.19
C LEU A 182 -25.44 10.89 14.66
N ASP A 183 -25.87 11.77 13.76
CA ASP A 183 -27.08 11.59 12.99
C ASP A 183 -26.77 11.03 11.60
N TYR A 184 -27.54 10.06 11.17
CA TYR A 184 -27.46 9.53 9.81
C TYR A 184 -27.83 10.62 8.80
N HIS A 185 -26.96 10.83 7.79
CA HIS A 185 -27.22 11.79 6.73
C HIS A 185 -27.57 11.09 5.41
N SER A 186 -26.71 10.23 4.89
CA SER A 186 -26.88 9.59 3.58
C SER A 186 -26.00 8.34 3.43
N ASP A 187 -26.28 7.52 2.40
CA ASP A 187 -25.58 6.28 2.10
C ASP A 187 -25.63 5.99 0.59
N ASN A 188 -24.52 5.47 0.03
CA ASN A 188 -24.44 5.07 -1.38
C ASN A 188 -24.31 3.54 -1.58
N GLY A 189 -24.60 2.75 -0.54
CA GLY A 189 -24.45 1.30 -0.54
C GLY A 189 -23.02 0.82 -0.21
N LYS A 190 -22.01 1.71 -0.22
CA LYS A 190 -20.61 1.40 0.06
C LYS A 190 -20.09 2.12 1.30
N ILE A 191 -20.45 3.39 1.45
CA ILE A 191 -20.08 4.26 2.57
C ILE A 191 -21.34 4.93 3.13
N THR A 192 -21.38 5.09 4.45
CA THR A 192 -22.41 5.85 5.17
C THR A 192 -21.83 7.16 5.66
N LEU A 193 -22.56 8.23 5.45
CA LEU A 193 -22.26 9.60 5.88
C LEU A 193 -23.12 9.94 7.10
N PHE A 194 -22.48 10.51 8.10
CA PHE A 194 -23.12 11.02 9.32
C PHE A 194 -22.76 12.49 9.54
N VAL A 195 -23.58 13.20 10.29
CA VAL A 195 -23.31 14.54 10.84
C VAL A 195 -23.27 14.46 12.37
N LYS A 196 -22.55 15.39 12.99
CA LYS A 196 -22.55 15.51 14.44
C LYS A 196 -23.92 15.99 14.91
N LYS A 197 -24.45 15.39 15.98
CA LYS A 197 -25.67 15.89 16.63
C LYS A 197 -25.44 17.29 17.20
N GLU A 198 -26.38 18.19 16.98
CA GLU A 198 -26.42 19.51 17.61
C GLU A 198 -26.75 19.43 19.11
#